data_8cbacd6b20cf22975769c7b12cbb443b
#
_entry.id   8cbacd6b20cf22975769c7b12cbb443b
#
_cell.length_a   1.000
_cell.length_b   1.000
_cell.length_c   1.000
_cell.angle_alpha   90.00
_cell.angle_beta   90.00
_cell.angle_gamma   90.00
#
_symmetry.space_group_name_H-M   'P 1'
#
loop_
_entity.id
_entity.type
_entity.pdbx_description
1 polymer ?
#
loop_
_entity_poly.entity_id
_entity_poly.type
_entity_poly.pdbx_seq_one_letter_code
_entity_poly.pdbx_strand_id
1 'polypeptide(L)' 'MYYPETLTAPLMLEHVGHDITLETYGRNNYTTVKITAVALECQTCGTGLALEFTNGGTA' A
#
# COMPACT_ATOMS: atom_id res chain seq x y z
N MET A 1 11.90 0.02 0.71
CA MET A 1 10.98 -1.00 0.19
C MET A 1 10.59 -0.65 -1.23
N TYR A 2 10.68 -1.58 -2.14
CA TYR A 2 10.33 -1.36 -3.55
C TYR A 2 8.87 -1.75 -3.79
N TYR A 3 8.14 -0.89 -4.49
CA TYR A 3 6.75 -1.13 -4.86
C TYR A 3 6.65 -1.23 -6.39
N PRO A 4 6.04 -2.29 -6.92
CA PRO A 4 5.77 -2.35 -8.35
C PRO A 4 4.70 -1.35 -8.76
N GLU A 5 4.74 -0.88 -10.00
CA GLU A 5 3.75 0.07 -10.50
C GLU A 5 2.38 -0.55 -10.65
N THR A 6 2.33 -1.83 -10.97
CA THR A 6 1.08 -2.53 -11.24
C THR A 6 1.07 -3.87 -10.54
N LEU A 7 -0.02 -4.13 -9.84
CA LEU A 7 -0.25 -5.43 -9.21
C LEU A 7 -0.82 -6.38 -10.26
N THR A 8 -0.07 -7.43 -10.56
CA THR A 8 -0.45 -8.40 -11.58
C THR A 8 -0.80 -9.76 -10.96
N ALA A 9 -1.50 -10.61 -11.70
CA ALA A 9 -1.86 -11.95 -11.22
C ALA A 9 -0.62 -12.79 -10.85
N PRO A 10 0.45 -12.83 -11.66
CA PRO A 10 1.65 -13.56 -11.23
C PRO A 10 2.23 -13.06 -9.92
N LEU A 11 2.26 -11.74 -9.72
CA LEU A 11 2.75 -11.16 -8.48
C LEU A 11 1.87 -11.55 -7.29
N MET A 12 0.57 -11.50 -7.47
CA MET A 12 -0.38 -11.89 -6.41
C MET A 12 -0.26 -13.37 -6.07
N LEU A 13 -0.06 -14.23 -7.06
CA LEU A 13 0.06 -15.67 -6.84
C LEU A 13 1.29 -16.04 -6.01
N GLU A 14 2.36 -15.27 -6.10
CA GLU A 14 3.56 -15.48 -5.31
C GLU A 14 3.32 -15.28 -3.81
N HIS A 15 2.24 -14.60 -3.45
CA HIS A 15 1.95 -14.26 -2.06
C HIS A 15 0.73 -14.96 -1.50
N VAL A 16 0.23 -16.00 -2.18
CA VAL A 16 -0.89 -16.78 -1.67
C VAL A 16 -0.51 -17.40 -0.33
N GLY A 17 -1.36 -17.21 0.67
CA GLY A 17 -1.10 -17.69 2.02
C GLY A 17 -0.21 -16.78 2.85
N HIS A 18 0.29 -15.69 2.29
CA HIS A 18 1.09 -14.72 3.02
C HIS A 18 0.21 -13.70 3.74
N ASP A 19 0.77 -13.04 4.74
CA ASP A 19 0.07 -12.02 5.51
C ASP A 19 0.15 -10.69 4.75
N ILE A 20 -0.95 -10.30 4.12
CA ILE A 20 -1.03 -9.08 3.32
C ILE A 20 -1.79 -8.02 4.10
N THR A 21 -1.23 -6.81 4.17
CA THR A 21 -1.85 -5.69 4.85
C THR A 21 -2.02 -4.51 3.90
N LEU A 22 -3.08 -3.73 4.14
CA LEU A 22 -3.31 -2.47 3.45
C LEU A 22 -2.83 -1.34 4.36
N GLU A 23 -1.85 -0.58 3.89
CA GLU A 23 -1.26 0.52 4.64
C GLU A 23 -1.65 1.84 4.01
N THR A 24 -1.77 2.86 4.85
CA THR A 24 -2.05 4.22 4.39
C THR A 24 -0.93 5.15 4.84
N TYR A 25 -0.58 6.10 3.99
CA TYR A 25 0.44 7.09 4.26
C TYR A 25 -0.14 8.47 4.05
N GLY A 26 0.25 9.42 4.89
CA GLY A 26 -0.28 10.75 4.74
C GLY A 26 0.14 11.69 5.85
N ARG A 27 -0.48 12.87 5.84
CA ARG A 27 -0.27 13.88 6.87
C ARG A 27 -1.37 13.83 7.90
N ASN A 28 -0.96 14.00 9.13
CA ASN A 28 -1.86 14.04 10.27
C ASN A 28 -1.82 15.45 10.86
N ASN A 29 -2.92 16.18 10.73
CA ASN A 29 -3.08 17.49 11.35
C ASN A 29 -4.00 17.37 12.57
N TYR A 30 -4.11 18.46 13.34
CA TYR A 30 -4.93 18.46 14.56
C TYR A 30 -6.38 18.06 14.30
N THR A 31 -6.93 18.46 13.17
CA THR A 31 -8.35 18.27 12.88
C THR A 31 -8.63 17.42 11.68
N THR A 32 -7.61 17.12 10.87
CA THR A 32 -7.81 16.37 9.63
C THR A 32 -6.67 15.37 9.41
N VAL A 33 -7.05 14.26 8.81
CA VAL A 33 -6.08 13.27 8.31
C VAL A 33 -6.18 13.28 6.80
N LYS A 34 -5.06 13.55 6.14
CA LYS A 34 -4.96 13.46 4.68
C LYS A 34 -4.19 12.21 4.32
N ILE A 35 -4.82 11.33 3.60
CA ILE A 35 -4.17 10.14 3.07
C ILE A 35 -3.63 10.50 1.69
N THR A 36 -2.31 10.47 1.54
CA THR A 36 -1.64 10.83 0.29
C THR A 36 -1.25 9.60 -0.54
N ALA A 37 -1.24 8.44 0.06
CA ALA A 37 -0.92 7.20 -0.64
C ALA A 37 -1.52 6.00 0.10
N VAL A 38 -1.83 4.96 -0.65
CA VAL A 38 -2.23 3.67 -0.10
C VAL A 38 -1.33 2.60 -0.69
N ALA A 39 -1.03 1.57 0.09
CA ALA A 39 -0.11 0.52 -0.34
C ALA A 39 -0.57 -0.84 0.17
N LEU A 40 -0.32 -1.87 -0.64
CA LEU A 40 -0.43 -3.26 -0.21
C LEU A 40 0.97 -3.77 0.10
N GLU A 41 1.13 -4.38 1.26
CA GLU A 41 2.42 -4.89 1.72
C GLU A 41 2.29 -6.32 2.18
N CYS A 42 3.28 -7.13 1.81
CA CYS A 42 3.38 -8.50 2.30
C CYS A 42 4.27 -8.51 3.54
N GLN A 43 3.68 -8.77 4.69
CA GLN A 43 4.42 -8.82 5.94
C GLN A 43 5.31 -10.06 6.02
N THR A 44 4.90 -11.14 5.39
CA THR A 44 5.68 -12.38 5.36
C THR A 44 7.00 -12.19 4.62
N CYS A 45 6.97 -11.49 3.48
CA CYS A 45 8.15 -11.24 2.67
C CYS A 45 8.89 -9.98 3.07
N GLY A 46 8.22 -9.05 3.76
CA GLY A 46 8.76 -7.73 4.06
C GLY A 46 8.88 -6.83 2.85
N THR A 47 8.01 -7.02 1.85
CA THR A 47 8.07 -6.26 0.60
C THR A 47 6.74 -5.59 0.30
N GLY A 48 6.79 -4.50 -0.47
CA GLY A 48 5.60 -3.86 -1.00
C GLY A 48 5.11 -4.57 -2.25
N LEU A 49 3.79 -4.61 -2.42
CA LEU A 49 3.15 -5.23 -3.59
C LEU A 49 2.59 -4.20 -4.55
N ALA A 50 2.05 -3.11 -4.03
CA ALA A 50 1.46 -2.07 -4.85
C ALA A 50 1.46 -0.77 -4.08
N LEU A 51 1.56 0.35 -4.78
CA LEU A 51 1.50 1.68 -4.20
C LEU A 51 0.75 2.59 -5.15
N GLU A 52 -0.26 3.28 -4.63
CA GLU A 52 -1.02 4.27 -5.38
C GLU A 52 -1.09 5.57 -4.59
N PHE A 53 -0.97 6.68 -5.31
CA PHE A 53 -1.09 8.01 -4.72
C PHE A 53 -2.51 8.52 -4.89
N THR A 54 -3.02 9.23 -3.88
CA THR A 54 -4.42 9.65 -3.82
C THR A 54 -4.66 11.08 -4.30
N ASN A 55 -3.78 11.69 -5.02
CA ASN A 55 -3.93 13.07 -5.50
C ASN A 55 -4.27 14.07 -4.38
N GLY A 56 -3.71 13.88 -3.20
CA GLY A 56 -3.97 14.76 -2.07
C GLY A 56 -5.40 14.68 -1.56
N GLY A 57 -6.10 13.62 -1.87
CA GLY A 57 -7.47 13.44 -1.41
C GLY A 57 -7.55 13.30 0.10
N THR A 58 -8.70 13.72 0.63
CA THR A 58 -9.03 13.47 2.02
C THR A 58 -9.86 12.21 2.11
N ALA A 59 -9.56 11.45 3.11
CA ALA A 59 -10.39 10.28 3.39
C ALA A 59 -11.67 10.70 4.09
#